data_ced61980cdec44dea14f77f46dfeaaa3
#
_entry.id   ced61980cdec44dea14f77f46dfeaaa3
#
_cell.length_a   1.000
_cell.length_b   1.000
_cell.length_c   1.000
_cell.angle_alpha   90.00
_cell.angle_beta   90.00
_cell.angle_gamma   90.00
#
_symmetry.space_group_name_H-M   'P 1'
#
loop_
_entity.id
_entity.type
_entity.pdbx_description
1 polymer ?
#
loop_
_entity_poly.entity_id
_entity_poly.type
_entity_poly.pdbx_seq_one_letter_code
_entity_poly.pdbx_strand_id
1 'polypeptide(L)'
;MTEVEVKALADLQKRLITDYSPIEHEAVLKICLVVGCLTEAIRLVDNLEWENVSKFLESNDLESLIPIYCDMRISPYGIMSLADRINDLKLRYYGESELEELKRDGLKMEEVLQKNVGVDFNGIEVF
;
A
#
# COMPACT_ATOMS: atom_id res chain seq x y z
N MET A 1 4.78 -11.40 -23.33
CA MET A 1 5.08 -10.00 -23.71
C MET A 1 6.05 -10.02 -24.87
N THR A 2 5.75 -9.29 -25.94
CA THR A 2 6.62 -9.15 -27.10
C THR A 2 7.77 -8.17 -26.83
N GLU A 3 8.83 -8.22 -27.65
CA GLU A 3 9.95 -7.26 -27.54
C GLU A 3 9.49 -5.80 -27.71
N VAL A 4 8.48 -5.58 -28.54
CA VAL A 4 7.88 -4.25 -28.78
C VAL A 4 7.19 -3.75 -27.52
N GLU A 5 6.43 -4.61 -26.83
CA GLU A 5 5.76 -4.25 -25.57
C GLU A 5 6.77 -3.97 -24.46
N VAL A 6 7.81 -4.78 -24.35
CA VAL A 6 8.88 -4.57 -23.36
C VAL A 6 9.57 -3.22 -23.58
N LYS A 7 9.87 -2.89 -24.84
CA LYS A 7 10.47 -1.60 -25.19
C LYS A 7 9.54 -0.43 -24.87
N ALA A 8 8.26 -0.55 -25.20
CA ALA A 8 7.26 0.48 -24.92
C ALA A 8 7.12 0.76 -23.41
N LEU A 9 7.11 -0.31 -22.59
CA LEU A 9 7.10 -0.17 -21.13
C LEU A 9 8.38 0.49 -20.58
N ALA A 10 9.53 0.12 -21.11
CA ALA A 10 10.81 0.74 -20.72
C ALA A 10 10.86 2.23 -21.07
N ASP A 11 10.36 2.60 -22.23
CA ASP A 11 10.30 4.01 -22.66
C ASP A 11 9.29 4.79 -21.82
N LEU A 12 8.14 4.20 -21.47
CA LEU A 12 7.16 4.80 -20.56
C LEU A 12 7.77 5.02 -19.17
N GLN A 13 8.46 4.01 -18.63
CA GLN A 13 9.12 4.13 -17.33
C GLN A 13 10.15 5.27 -17.31
N LYS A 14 10.98 5.40 -18.35
CA LYS A 14 11.93 6.50 -18.49
C LYS A 14 11.24 7.86 -18.51
N ARG A 15 10.14 7.98 -19.22
CA ARG A 15 9.34 9.21 -19.26
C ARG A 15 8.79 9.57 -17.90
N LEU A 16 8.20 8.60 -17.19
CA LEU A 16 7.66 8.83 -15.84
C LEU A 16 8.74 9.27 -14.86
N ILE A 17 9.92 8.66 -14.91
CA ILE A 17 11.07 9.05 -14.09
C ILE A 17 11.52 10.48 -14.42
N THR A 18 11.60 10.83 -15.69
CA THR A 18 12.02 12.16 -16.14
C THR A 18 11.01 13.24 -15.78
N ASP A 19 9.71 12.97 -16.01
CA ASP A 19 8.65 13.96 -15.86
C ASP A 19 8.23 14.17 -14.40
N TYR A 20 8.37 13.13 -13.57
CA TYR A 20 7.88 13.15 -12.18
C TYR A 20 9.00 12.97 -11.15
N SER A 21 9.56 11.77 -11.01
CA SER A 21 10.69 11.48 -10.12
C SER A 21 11.18 10.05 -10.30
N PRO A 22 12.48 9.77 -10.05
CA PRO A 22 12.99 8.40 -9.92
C PRO A 22 12.54 7.74 -8.60
N ILE A 23 12.06 8.51 -7.61
CA ILE A 23 11.53 8.04 -6.34
C ILE A 23 10.03 7.84 -6.50
N GLU A 24 9.57 6.59 -6.37
CA GLU A 24 8.18 6.20 -6.61
C GLU A 24 7.17 7.03 -5.80
N HIS A 25 7.40 7.19 -4.51
CA HIS A 25 6.52 7.97 -3.64
C HIS A 25 6.37 9.42 -4.10
N GLU A 26 7.47 10.08 -4.42
CA GLU A 26 7.44 11.46 -4.95
C GLU A 26 6.73 11.55 -6.30
N ALA A 27 6.95 10.57 -7.18
CA ALA A 27 6.28 10.52 -8.48
C ALA A 27 4.77 10.40 -8.33
N VAL A 28 4.28 9.54 -7.44
CA VAL A 28 2.85 9.38 -7.15
C VAL A 28 2.24 10.68 -6.66
N LEU A 29 2.88 11.38 -5.73
CA LEU A 29 2.39 12.67 -5.22
C LEU A 29 2.32 13.75 -6.32
N LYS A 30 3.33 13.83 -7.18
CA LYS A 30 3.33 14.75 -8.32
C LYS A 30 2.23 14.44 -9.32
N ILE A 31 2.01 13.17 -9.61
CA ILE A 31 0.91 12.72 -10.48
C ILE A 31 -0.44 13.10 -9.87
N CYS A 32 -0.64 12.88 -8.58
CA CYS A 32 -1.87 13.27 -7.87
C CYS A 32 -2.15 14.77 -7.98
N LEU A 33 -1.13 15.60 -7.88
CA LEU A 33 -1.26 17.05 -8.08
C LEU A 33 -1.65 17.40 -9.51
N VAL A 34 -1.01 16.80 -10.51
CA VAL A 34 -1.27 17.06 -11.94
C VAL A 34 -2.70 16.67 -12.34
N VAL A 35 -3.21 15.53 -11.85
CA VAL A 35 -4.58 15.08 -12.16
C VAL A 35 -5.64 15.77 -11.31
N GLY A 36 -5.26 16.62 -10.37
CA GLY A 36 -6.19 17.41 -9.56
C GLY A 36 -6.85 16.66 -8.42
N CYS A 37 -6.15 15.73 -7.78
CA CYS A 37 -6.65 15.07 -6.58
C CYS A 37 -6.93 16.08 -5.46
N LEU A 38 -7.95 15.77 -4.63
CA LEU A 38 -8.25 16.56 -3.44
C LEU A 38 -7.08 16.56 -2.46
N THR A 39 -6.86 17.66 -1.75
CA THR A 39 -5.81 17.81 -0.75
C THR A 39 -5.83 16.70 0.30
N GLU A 40 -7.02 16.29 0.77
CA GLU A 40 -7.16 15.17 1.71
C GLU A 40 -6.72 13.83 1.12
N ALA A 41 -7.04 13.57 -0.15
CA ALA A 41 -6.59 12.37 -0.84
C ALA A 41 -5.06 12.35 -0.97
N ILE A 42 -4.46 13.47 -1.31
CA ILE A 42 -3.00 13.61 -1.39
C ILE A 42 -2.35 13.38 -0.03
N ARG A 43 -2.92 13.90 1.05
CA ARG A 43 -2.44 13.66 2.42
C ARG A 43 -2.46 12.17 2.77
N LEU A 44 -3.54 11.45 2.44
CA LEU A 44 -3.65 10.02 2.69
C LEU A 44 -2.63 9.21 1.88
N VAL A 45 -2.41 9.59 0.63
CA VAL A 45 -1.39 8.94 -0.23
C VAL A 45 0.02 9.23 0.29
N ASP A 46 0.30 10.45 0.74
CA ASP A 46 1.60 10.81 1.31
C ASP A 46 1.92 10.00 2.59
N ASN A 47 0.91 9.70 3.38
CA ASN A 47 1.03 8.89 4.60
C ASN A 47 0.94 7.38 4.36
N LEU A 48 0.78 6.92 3.13
CA LEU A 48 0.62 5.52 2.76
C LEU A 48 1.97 4.80 2.78
N GLU A 49 2.54 4.68 3.97
CA GLU A 49 3.78 3.97 4.23
C GLU A 49 3.63 3.09 5.46
N TRP A 50 4.21 1.91 5.41
CA TRP A 50 4.08 0.93 6.47
C TRP A 50 4.62 1.44 7.83
N GLU A 51 5.68 2.19 7.79
CA GLU A 51 6.32 2.80 8.97
C GLU A 51 5.38 3.69 9.78
N ASN A 52 4.33 4.19 9.15
CA ASN A 52 3.33 5.03 9.80
C ASN A 52 2.25 4.26 10.57
N VAL A 53 2.14 2.93 10.41
CA VAL A 53 1.08 2.12 11.03
C VAL A 53 1.09 2.25 12.55
N SER A 54 2.24 2.08 13.18
CA SER A 54 2.38 2.20 14.64
C SER A 54 1.91 3.56 15.15
N LYS A 55 2.34 4.62 14.50
CA LYS A 55 1.95 6.01 14.82
C LYS A 55 0.44 6.22 14.71
N PHE A 56 -0.18 5.73 13.66
CA PHE A 56 -1.63 5.88 13.46
C PHE A 56 -2.44 4.99 14.39
N LEU A 57 -1.93 3.84 14.79
CA LEU A 57 -2.53 3.02 15.84
C LEU A 57 -2.52 3.74 17.19
N GLU A 58 -1.40 4.35 17.56
CA GLU A 58 -1.27 5.11 18.80
C GLU A 58 -2.19 6.33 18.85
N SER A 59 -2.33 7.05 17.74
CA SER A 59 -3.19 8.23 17.62
C SER A 59 -4.66 7.90 17.28
N ASN A 60 -4.99 6.63 17.07
CA ASN A 60 -6.31 6.19 16.63
C ASN A 60 -6.79 6.88 15.32
N ASP A 61 -5.87 7.14 14.42
CA ASP A 61 -6.14 7.74 13.11
C ASP A 61 -6.58 6.66 12.11
N LEU A 62 -7.85 6.25 12.20
CA LEU A 62 -8.41 5.17 11.38
C LEU A 62 -8.43 5.55 9.89
N GLU A 63 -8.67 6.81 9.57
CA GLU A 63 -8.71 7.30 8.19
C GLU A 63 -7.39 7.07 7.47
N SER A 64 -6.27 7.34 8.14
CA SER A 64 -4.93 7.10 7.59
C SER A 64 -4.53 5.63 7.54
N LEU A 65 -5.10 4.79 8.41
CA LEU A 65 -4.87 3.33 8.41
C LEU A 65 -5.58 2.61 7.27
N ILE A 66 -6.76 3.07 6.85
CA ILE A 66 -7.58 2.40 5.82
C ILE A 66 -6.82 2.23 4.50
N PRO A 67 -6.21 3.27 3.89
CA PRO A 67 -5.46 3.11 2.65
C PRO A 67 -4.27 2.15 2.78
N ILE A 68 -3.55 2.20 3.89
CA ILE A 68 -2.43 1.30 4.17
C ILE A 68 -2.91 -0.15 4.23
N TYR A 69 -4.01 -0.39 4.92
CA TYR A 69 -4.60 -1.73 5.01
C TYR A 69 -5.07 -2.25 3.65
N CYS A 70 -5.75 -1.42 2.87
CA CYS A 70 -6.21 -1.79 1.53
C CYS A 70 -5.03 -2.14 0.60
N ASP A 71 -3.98 -1.34 0.62
CA ASP A 71 -2.76 -1.61 -0.16
C ASP A 71 -2.11 -2.94 0.25
N MET A 72 -2.06 -3.23 1.53
CA MET A 72 -1.50 -4.49 2.06
C MET A 72 -2.34 -5.74 1.73
N ARG A 73 -3.60 -5.58 1.33
CA ARG A 73 -4.46 -6.68 0.90
C ARG A 73 -4.32 -7.03 -0.58
N ILE A 74 -3.60 -6.21 -1.34
CA ILE A 74 -3.42 -6.40 -2.79
C ILE A 74 -2.06 -7.00 -3.08
N SER A 75 -2.04 -8.08 -3.84
CA SER A 75 -0.83 -8.73 -4.35
C SER A 75 -0.83 -8.75 -5.88
N PRO A 76 0.30 -9.14 -6.52
CA PRO A 76 0.32 -9.37 -7.97
C PRO A 76 -0.70 -10.41 -8.47
N TYR A 77 -1.19 -11.24 -7.56
CA TYR A 77 -2.13 -12.34 -7.86
C TYR A 77 -3.57 -12.03 -7.48
N GLY A 78 -3.85 -10.82 -7.00
CA GLY A 78 -5.17 -10.39 -6.56
C GLY A 78 -5.24 -10.07 -5.07
N ILE A 79 -6.46 -9.99 -4.55
CA ILE A 79 -6.69 -9.71 -3.13
C ILE A 79 -6.43 -10.98 -2.31
N MET A 80 -5.66 -10.82 -1.23
CA MET A 80 -5.35 -11.91 -0.30
C MET A 80 -5.55 -11.47 1.15
N SER A 81 -5.53 -12.43 2.08
CA SER A 81 -5.53 -12.10 3.50
C SER A 81 -4.27 -11.33 3.87
N LEU A 82 -4.35 -10.54 4.95
CA LEU A 82 -3.17 -9.83 5.44
C LEU A 82 -2.05 -10.79 5.87
N ALA A 83 -2.40 -11.91 6.49
CA ALA A 83 -1.45 -12.93 6.89
C ALA A 83 -0.70 -13.52 5.69
N ASP A 84 -1.40 -13.85 4.61
CA ASP A 84 -0.81 -14.38 3.38
C ASP A 84 0.07 -13.33 2.69
N ARG A 85 -0.37 -12.07 2.71
CA ARG A 85 0.42 -10.97 2.15
C ARG A 85 1.73 -10.75 2.90
N ILE A 86 1.70 -10.81 4.23
CA ILE A 86 2.90 -10.70 5.06
C ILE A 86 3.85 -11.86 4.77
N ASN A 87 3.34 -13.08 4.64
CA ASN A 87 4.16 -14.24 4.27
C ASN A 87 4.77 -14.11 2.87
N ASP A 88 4.04 -13.56 1.91
CA ASP A 88 4.56 -13.27 0.57
C ASP A 88 5.69 -12.24 0.60
N LEU A 89 5.54 -11.18 1.39
CA LEU A 89 6.58 -10.17 1.58
C LEU A 89 7.82 -10.71 2.28
N LYS A 90 7.67 -11.65 3.21
CA LYS A 90 8.77 -12.35 3.87
C LYS A 90 9.77 -12.96 2.88
N LEU A 91 9.25 -13.55 1.83
CA LEU A 91 10.07 -14.22 0.82
C LEU A 91 10.86 -13.24 -0.07
N ARG A 92 10.50 -11.96 -0.06
CA ARG A 92 11.01 -10.98 -1.02
C ARG A 92 11.88 -9.88 -0.42
N TYR A 93 11.54 -9.32 0.74
CA TYR A 93 12.04 -8.00 1.13
C TYR A 93 12.49 -7.84 2.58
N TYR A 94 12.12 -8.72 3.51
CA TYR A 94 12.28 -8.44 4.94
C TYR A 94 13.08 -9.49 5.69
N GLY A 95 13.93 -9.05 6.65
CA GLY A 95 14.53 -9.89 7.66
C GLY A 95 13.51 -10.35 8.72
N GLU A 96 13.88 -11.35 9.54
CA GLU A 96 12.95 -11.95 10.53
C GLU A 96 12.45 -10.95 11.58
N SER A 97 13.31 -10.05 12.09
CA SER A 97 12.94 -9.08 13.10
C SER A 97 11.95 -8.01 12.56
N GLU A 98 12.19 -7.52 11.35
CA GLU A 98 11.31 -6.57 10.68
C GLU A 98 9.95 -7.22 10.37
N LEU A 99 9.95 -8.49 10.02
CA LEU A 99 8.74 -9.24 9.74
C LEU A 99 7.85 -9.42 10.97
N GLU A 100 8.42 -9.65 12.15
CA GLU A 100 7.65 -9.79 13.38
C GLU A 100 6.96 -8.48 13.78
N GLU A 101 7.64 -7.33 13.61
CA GLU A 101 7.02 -6.02 13.80
C GLU A 101 5.90 -5.77 12.80
N LEU A 102 6.15 -6.03 11.53
CA LEU A 102 5.19 -5.91 10.44
C LEU A 102 3.93 -6.73 10.73
N LYS A 103 4.10 -7.97 11.15
CA LYS A 103 3.02 -8.89 11.47
C LYS A 103 2.22 -8.41 12.68
N ARG A 104 2.88 -8.00 13.74
CA ARG A 104 2.24 -7.49 14.96
C ARG A 104 1.41 -6.26 14.66
N ASP A 105 2.00 -5.25 14.02
CA ASP A 105 1.33 -4.00 13.70
C ASP A 105 0.22 -4.19 12.67
N GLY A 106 0.44 -5.05 11.68
CA GLY A 106 -0.56 -5.38 10.66
C GLY A 106 -1.79 -6.08 11.23
N LEU A 107 -1.61 -7.09 12.08
CA LEU A 107 -2.72 -7.79 12.72
C LEU A 107 -3.46 -6.88 13.70
N LYS A 108 -2.76 -6.00 14.39
CA LYS A 108 -3.37 -4.99 15.25
C LYS A 108 -4.20 -4.00 14.46
N MET A 109 -3.69 -3.53 13.33
CA MET A 109 -4.42 -2.65 12.42
C MET A 109 -5.70 -3.32 11.90
N GLU A 110 -5.63 -4.57 11.45
CA GLU A 110 -6.79 -5.32 10.99
C GLU A 110 -7.85 -5.47 12.09
N GLU A 111 -7.44 -5.83 13.30
CA GLU A 111 -8.33 -5.94 14.46
C GLU A 111 -9.06 -4.63 14.75
N VAL A 112 -8.33 -3.52 14.81
CA VAL A 112 -8.89 -2.19 15.09
C VAL A 112 -9.88 -1.77 13.99
N LEU A 113 -9.52 -1.95 12.72
CA LEU A 113 -10.39 -1.59 11.61
C LEU A 113 -11.65 -2.47 11.56
N GLN A 114 -11.53 -3.78 11.71
CA GLN A 114 -12.69 -4.69 11.73
C GLN A 114 -13.67 -4.35 12.86
N LYS A 115 -13.14 -4.07 14.05
CA LYS A 115 -13.96 -3.71 15.20
C LYS A 115 -14.77 -2.43 14.96
N ASN A 116 -14.19 -1.44 14.29
CA ASN A 116 -14.86 -0.16 14.00
C ASN A 116 -15.83 -0.25 12.82
N VAL A 117 -15.57 -1.09 11.83
CA VAL A 117 -16.44 -1.26 10.65
C VAL A 117 -17.54 -2.28 10.90
N GLY A 118 -17.31 -3.28 11.77
CA GLY A 118 -18.27 -4.33 12.07
C GLY A 118 -18.45 -5.36 10.95
N VAL A 119 -17.46 -5.50 10.07
CA VAL A 119 -17.45 -6.43 8.93
C VAL A 119 -16.22 -7.32 9.01
N ASP A 120 -16.37 -8.61 8.71
CA ASP A 120 -15.23 -9.52 8.53
C ASP A 120 -14.60 -9.29 7.15
N PHE A 121 -13.42 -8.67 7.13
CA PHE A 121 -12.73 -8.35 5.88
C PHE A 121 -12.28 -9.58 5.09
N ASN A 122 -12.07 -10.72 5.74
CA ASN A 122 -11.72 -11.97 5.08
C ASN A 122 -12.93 -12.70 4.48
N GLY A 123 -14.14 -12.34 4.89
CA GLY A 123 -15.39 -12.84 4.36
C GLY A 123 -15.96 -12.05 3.18
N ILE A 124 -15.32 -10.94 2.80
CA ILE A 124 -15.78 -10.11 1.67
C ILE A 124 -15.40 -10.80 0.35
N GLU A 125 -16.40 -11.12 -0.45
CA GLU A 125 -16.20 -11.61 -1.82
C GLU A 125 -15.85 -10.44 -2.74
N VAL A 126 -14.85 -10.67 -3.59
CA VAL A 126 -14.40 -9.70 -4.59
C VAL A 126 -14.88 -10.16 -5.96
N PHE A 127 -15.53 -9.26 -6.63
CA PHE A 127 -16.05 -9.50 -7.98
C PHE A 127 -14.96 -9.42 -9.05
#